data_0da6a7e05ac4d30ae546c88b8af3ab72
#
_entry.id   0da6a7e05ac4d30ae546c88b8af3ab72
#
_cell.length_a   1.000
_cell.length_b   1.000
_cell.length_c   1.000
_cell.angle_alpha   90.00
_cell.angle_beta   90.00
_cell.angle_gamma   90.00
#
_symmetry.space_group_name_H-M   'P 1'
#
loop_
_entity.id
_entity.type
_entity.pdbx_description
1 polymer ?
#
loop_
_entity_poly.entity_id
_entity_poly.type
_entity_poly.pdbx_seq_one_letter_code
_entity_poly.pdbx_strand_id
1 'polypeptide(L)'
;MATVHHTQHTVTVAAPADTAYDLIADAANWPRVFPPSVHVEQTPLGGGEETVRIWATANDEVKNWTSRRRLDPAARTVTFRQQVSQPPVASMGGTWTIRPLSAASCEVVLDHDFTAVGDTPQNVAWIGQAVDRNSGAELERLRATAEQIALMPELSLTFDDEVTIQGSAADVHDFIWQAEAWEERLPHVKRVVLTEPGEGMQTLEMDTLAKDGSQHTTKSVRVSFRPGRIVYKQLLVPALLTVHTGEWILRDTPAGLSATSRHTIVVDPDAVTRVLGAEATVADARDFVRTALGTNSLATLGHAKRYAEERAGLSKVG
;
A
#
# COMPACT_ATOMS: atom_id res chain seq x y z
N MET A 1 -19.58 31.47 11.71
CA MET A 1 -18.36 30.63 11.72
C MET A 1 -18.84 29.19 11.57
N ALA A 2 -18.13 28.33 10.84
CA ALA A 2 -18.50 26.90 10.78
C ALA A 2 -18.29 26.28 12.17
N THR A 3 -19.20 25.38 12.59
CA THR A 3 -19.08 24.66 13.85
C THR A 3 -17.98 23.60 13.71
N VAL A 4 -17.08 23.53 14.70
CA VAL A 4 -16.08 22.47 14.75
C VAL A 4 -16.64 21.32 15.58
N HIS A 5 -16.66 20.14 14.99
CA HIS A 5 -17.09 18.90 15.62
C HIS A 5 -15.86 18.08 16.04
N HIS A 6 -15.95 17.39 17.16
CA HIS A 6 -14.86 16.61 17.74
C HIS A 6 -15.30 15.16 17.97
N THR A 7 -14.40 14.23 17.69
CA THR A 7 -14.56 12.81 18.04
C THR A 7 -13.26 12.30 18.65
N GLN A 8 -13.36 11.32 19.54
CA GLN A 8 -12.19 10.68 20.15
C GLN A 8 -12.40 9.17 20.17
N HIS A 9 -11.35 8.44 19.79
CA HIS A 9 -11.31 7.00 19.82
C HIS A 9 -10.05 6.55 20.54
N THR A 10 -10.13 5.44 21.28
CA THR A 10 -9.00 4.94 22.07
C THR A 10 -8.88 3.43 21.94
N VAL A 11 -7.65 2.93 22.07
CA VAL A 11 -7.35 1.50 22.18
C VAL A 11 -6.18 1.28 23.13
N THR A 12 -6.25 0.22 23.92
CA THR A 12 -5.10 -0.28 24.70
C THR A 12 -4.32 -1.27 23.86
N VAL A 13 -3.00 -1.10 23.82
CA VAL A 13 -2.07 -1.89 23.02
C VAL A 13 -1.07 -2.58 23.96
N ALA A 14 -0.92 -3.90 23.84
CA ALA A 14 0.08 -4.68 24.58
C ALA A 14 1.46 -4.62 23.89
N ALA A 15 1.97 -3.39 23.72
CA ALA A 15 3.28 -3.10 23.19
C ALA A 15 3.84 -1.81 23.80
N PRO A 16 5.17 -1.58 23.78
CA PRO A 16 5.77 -0.33 24.22
C PRO A 16 5.20 0.89 23.48
N ALA A 17 5.08 2.01 24.18
CA ALA A 17 4.55 3.24 23.57
C ALA A 17 5.35 3.73 22.37
N ASP A 18 6.67 3.56 22.38
CA ASP A 18 7.53 3.94 21.25
C ASP A 18 7.22 3.10 20.01
N THR A 19 6.93 1.81 20.16
CA THR A 19 6.50 0.92 19.06
C THR A 19 5.22 1.43 18.39
N ALA A 20 4.22 1.79 19.17
CA ALA A 20 2.96 2.33 18.62
C ALA A 20 3.18 3.71 17.97
N TYR A 21 4.02 4.56 18.56
CA TYR A 21 4.41 5.84 17.99
C TYR A 21 5.11 5.70 16.64
N ASP A 22 6.11 4.82 16.56
CA ASP A 22 6.90 4.60 15.34
C ASP A 22 6.03 4.11 14.18
N LEU A 23 5.04 3.22 14.43
CA LEU A 23 4.09 2.77 13.42
C LEU A 23 3.23 3.91 12.85
N ILE A 24 2.89 4.92 13.67
CA ILE A 24 2.13 6.09 13.25
C ILE A 24 3.04 7.12 12.57
N ALA A 25 4.25 7.34 13.09
CA ALA A 25 5.20 8.32 12.60
C ALA A 25 5.73 7.94 11.21
N ASP A 26 6.08 6.67 10.99
CA ASP A 26 6.58 6.16 9.70
C ASP A 26 5.44 5.89 8.72
N ALA A 27 4.93 6.96 8.11
CA ALA A 27 3.82 6.86 7.16
C ALA A 27 4.19 6.13 5.86
N ALA A 28 5.45 6.01 5.49
CA ALA A 28 5.89 5.21 4.35
C ALA A 28 5.57 3.72 4.55
N ASN A 29 5.50 3.27 5.79
CA ASN A 29 5.11 1.90 6.14
C ASN A 29 3.60 1.67 6.28
N TRP A 30 2.77 2.70 6.23
CA TRP A 30 1.32 2.55 6.36
C TRP A 30 0.67 1.56 5.39
N PRO A 31 1.12 1.40 4.14
CA PRO A 31 0.59 0.34 3.28
C PRO A 31 0.70 -1.08 3.85
N ARG A 32 1.64 -1.31 4.77
CA ARG A 32 1.82 -2.60 5.48
C ARG A 32 1.03 -2.67 6.77
N VAL A 33 0.74 -1.54 7.39
CA VAL A 33 0.06 -1.44 8.69
C VAL A 33 -1.44 -1.28 8.51
N PHE A 34 -1.86 -0.33 7.67
CA PHE A 34 -3.27 0.01 7.49
C PHE A 34 -3.81 -0.56 6.17
N PRO A 35 -4.84 -1.43 6.22
CA PRO A 35 -5.40 -2.05 5.02
C PRO A 35 -5.83 -1.06 3.94
N PRO A 36 -6.48 0.08 4.25
CA PRO A 36 -6.87 1.05 3.24
C PRO A 36 -5.70 1.76 2.57
N SER A 37 -4.56 1.94 3.26
CA SER A 37 -3.42 2.67 2.70
C SER A 37 -2.75 1.88 1.59
N VAL A 38 -2.69 2.47 0.39
CA VAL A 38 -2.09 1.88 -0.81
C VAL A 38 -0.65 2.32 -0.97
N HIS A 39 -0.43 3.63 -0.87
CA HIS A 39 0.89 4.26 -0.98
C HIS A 39 0.91 5.56 -0.21
N VAL A 40 2.08 5.92 0.33
CA VAL A 40 2.31 7.21 1.00
C VAL A 40 3.64 7.78 0.56
N GLU A 41 3.64 9.06 0.19
CA GLU A 41 4.85 9.84 0.00
C GLU A 41 5.01 10.83 1.15
N GLN A 42 6.16 10.80 1.81
CA GLN A 42 6.53 11.73 2.88
C GLN A 42 7.54 12.75 2.35
N THR A 43 7.29 14.01 2.62
CA THR A 43 8.21 15.11 2.29
C THR A 43 8.49 15.90 3.56
N PRO A 44 9.70 15.78 4.14
CA PRO A 44 10.09 16.55 5.31
C PRO A 44 10.12 18.04 5.01
N LEU A 45 9.61 18.85 5.95
CA LEU A 45 9.63 20.32 5.90
C LEU A 45 10.60 20.93 6.92
N GLY A 46 11.17 20.12 7.82
CA GLY A 46 12.03 20.54 8.91
C GLY A 46 11.26 20.81 10.22
N GLY A 47 11.96 20.86 11.35
CA GLY A 47 11.36 21.15 12.66
C GLY A 47 10.31 20.11 13.14
N GLY A 48 10.39 18.88 12.68
CA GLY A 48 9.40 17.83 12.98
C GLY A 48 8.12 17.93 12.13
N GLU A 49 8.09 18.83 11.15
CA GLU A 49 6.97 18.96 10.22
C GLU A 49 7.24 18.26 8.89
N GLU A 50 6.17 17.73 8.30
CA GLU A 50 6.21 17.08 7.00
C GLU A 50 4.87 17.21 6.27
N THR A 51 4.92 16.96 4.97
CA THR A 51 3.74 16.72 4.15
C THR A 51 3.66 15.25 3.82
N VAL A 52 2.50 14.65 3.96
CA VAL A 52 2.21 13.27 3.52
C VAL A 52 1.15 13.32 2.43
N ARG A 53 1.45 12.73 1.27
CA ARG A 53 0.48 12.47 0.22
C ARG A 53 0.08 11.00 0.31
N ILE A 54 -1.20 10.75 0.49
CA ILE A 54 -1.74 9.43 0.78
C ILE A 54 -2.64 8.99 -0.37
N TRP A 55 -2.45 7.76 -0.85
CA TRP A 55 -3.38 7.04 -1.70
C TRP A 55 -3.98 5.91 -0.88
N ALA A 56 -5.30 5.88 -0.80
CA ALA A 56 -6.01 4.88 -0.01
C ALA A 56 -7.36 4.52 -0.64
N THR A 57 -7.86 3.35 -0.25
CA THR A 57 -9.23 2.94 -0.57
C THR A 57 -10.19 3.52 0.46
N ALA A 58 -11.30 4.10 -0.01
CA ALA A 58 -12.40 4.58 0.81
C ALA A 58 -13.72 4.27 0.11
N ASN A 59 -14.61 3.51 0.74
CA ASN A 59 -15.88 3.08 0.16
C ASN A 59 -15.71 2.41 -1.22
N ASP A 60 -14.78 1.47 -1.33
CA ASP A 60 -14.40 0.74 -2.56
C ASP A 60 -13.82 1.59 -3.70
N GLU A 61 -13.61 2.88 -3.47
CA GLU A 61 -12.94 3.78 -4.41
C GLU A 61 -11.52 4.11 -3.95
N VAL A 62 -10.63 4.32 -4.90
CA VAL A 62 -9.28 4.84 -4.63
C VAL A 62 -9.32 6.35 -4.61
N LYS A 63 -8.80 6.94 -3.54
CA LYS A 63 -8.71 8.39 -3.36
C LYS A 63 -7.29 8.78 -2.97
N ASN A 64 -6.93 10.03 -3.24
CA ASN A 64 -5.70 10.60 -2.74
C ASN A 64 -5.95 11.97 -2.11
N TRP A 65 -5.18 12.27 -1.09
CA TRP A 65 -5.17 13.59 -0.44
C TRP A 65 -3.81 13.88 0.16
N THR A 66 -3.60 15.15 0.52
CA THR A 66 -2.38 15.61 1.17
C THR A 66 -2.70 16.15 2.55
N SER A 67 -1.91 15.76 3.54
CA SER A 67 -1.98 16.25 4.91
C SER A 67 -0.63 16.81 5.33
N ARG A 68 -0.64 17.91 6.08
CA ARG A 68 0.51 18.37 6.86
C ARG A 68 0.50 17.68 8.19
N ARG A 69 1.65 17.17 8.61
CA ARG A 69 1.82 16.52 9.91
C ARG A 69 2.93 17.23 10.70
N ARG A 70 2.82 17.16 12.02
CA ARG A 70 3.89 17.51 12.94
C ARG A 70 4.10 16.35 13.90
N LEU A 71 5.33 15.87 13.96
CA LEU A 71 5.79 14.78 14.79
C LEU A 71 6.49 15.36 16.03
N ASP A 72 6.09 14.90 17.21
CA ASP A 72 6.78 15.17 18.48
C ASP A 72 7.11 13.84 19.17
N PRO A 73 8.32 13.29 18.93
CA PRO A 73 8.73 12.03 19.52
C PRO A 73 8.79 12.07 21.05
N ALA A 74 9.15 13.24 21.64
CA ALA A 74 9.28 13.37 23.09
C ALA A 74 7.92 13.30 23.79
N ALA A 75 6.90 13.96 23.19
CA ALA A 75 5.53 13.89 23.66
C ALA A 75 4.76 12.66 23.15
N ARG A 76 5.34 11.91 22.19
CA ARG A 76 4.68 10.81 21.45
C ARG A 76 3.35 11.26 20.85
N THR A 77 3.37 12.39 20.16
CA THR A 77 2.20 12.93 19.47
C THR A 77 2.48 13.14 17.99
N VAL A 78 1.45 12.92 17.17
CA VAL A 78 1.45 13.25 15.75
C VAL A 78 0.19 14.03 15.45
N THR A 79 0.31 15.34 15.19
CA THR A 79 -0.82 16.15 14.73
C THR A 79 -0.90 16.12 13.22
N PHE A 80 -2.10 16.18 12.67
CA PHE A 80 -2.30 16.21 11.23
C PHE A 80 -3.45 17.12 10.83
N ARG A 81 -3.35 17.67 9.62
CA ARG A 81 -4.42 18.47 8.99
C ARG A 81 -4.44 18.24 7.50
N GLN A 82 -5.60 17.90 6.95
CA GLN A 82 -5.78 17.85 5.51
C GLN A 82 -5.56 19.23 4.90
N GLN A 83 -4.78 19.33 3.84
CA GLN A 83 -4.54 20.59 3.13
C GLN A 83 -5.73 20.96 2.23
N VAL A 84 -6.34 19.95 1.61
CA VAL A 84 -7.54 20.08 0.79
C VAL A 84 -8.50 18.98 1.17
N SER A 85 -9.69 19.36 1.66
CA SER A 85 -10.76 18.43 2.00
C SER A 85 -11.73 18.31 0.83
N GLN A 86 -12.45 17.19 0.75
CA GLN A 86 -13.48 16.93 -0.26
C GLN A 86 -14.86 16.94 0.39
N PRO A 87 -15.88 17.53 -0.27
CA PRO A 87 -17.24 17.49 0.24
C PRO A 87 -17.71 16.06 0.58
N PRO A 88 -18.45 15.88 1.66
CA PRO A 88 -19.07 16.90 2.54
C PRO A 88 -18.14 17.50 3.61
N VAL A 89 -16.86 17.06 3.70
CA VAL A 89 -15.87 17.60 4.63
C VAL A 89 -15.39 18.96 4.14
N ALA A 90 -15.50 20.01 4.97
CA ALA A 90 -14.93 21.33 4.69
C ALA A 90 -13.51 21.46 5.25
N SER A 91 -13.25 20.91 6.43
CA SER A 91 -11.89 20.77 6.98
C SER A 91 -11.84 19.54 7.89
N MET A 92 -10.66 18.90 7.97
CA MET A 92 -10.42 17.77 8.87
C MET A 92 -8.97 17.76 9.35
N GLY A 93 -8.80 17.48 10.62
CA GLY A 93 -7.52 17.24 11.25
C GLY A 93 -7.68 16.40 12.49
N GLY A 94 -6.59 16.24 13.22
CA GLY A 94 -6.61 15.46 14.45
C GLY A 94 -5.24 15.31 15.08
N THR A 95 -5.20 14.51 16.12
CA THR A 95 -3.98 14.21 16.88
C THR A 95 -3.99 12.76 17.32
N TRP A 96 -2.90 12.08 17.02
CA TRP A 96 -2.54 10.84 17.66
C TRP A 96 -1.76 11.14 18.93
N THR A 97 -2.15 10.56 20.05
CA THR A 97 -1.44 10.66 21.32
C THR A 97 -1.21 9.28 21.89
N ILE A 98 0.05 8.93 22.18
CA ILE A 98 0.42 7.63 22.71
C ILE A 98 0.87 7.80 24.16
N ARG A 99 0.13 7.20 25.09
CA ARG A 99 0.34 7.28 26.53
C ARG A 99 0.90 5.97 27.06
N PRO A 100 2.12 5.92 27.60
CA PRO A 100 2.62 4.71 28.22
C PRO A 100 1.78 4.35 29.46
N LEU A 101 1.34 3.09 29.56
CA LEU A 101 0.68 2.54 30.76
C LEU A 101 1.67 1.71 31.57
N SER A 102 2.61 1.03 30.88
CA SER A 102 3.72 0.27 31.46
C SER A 102 4.86 0.21 30.44
N ALA A 103 5.94 -0.51 30.77
CA ALA A 103 7.02 -0.77 29.83
C ALA A 103 6.58 -1.61 28.62
N ALA A 104 5.50 -2.37 28.73
CA ALA A 104 5.02 -3.31 27.71
C ALA A 104 3.58 -3.01 27.25
N SER A 105 3.01 -1.86 27.62
CA SER A 105 1.66 -1.49 27.21
C SER A 105 1.48 0.02 27.11
N CYS A 106 0.61 0.45 26.21
CA CYS A 106 0.25 1.87 26.04
C CYS A 106 -1.24 2.04 25.70
N GLU A 107 -1.73 3.24 25.87
CA GLU A 107 -3.01 3.70 25.35
C GLU A 107 -2.73 4.56 24.12
N VAL A 108 -3.41 4.28 23.01
CA VAL A 108 -3.39 5.12 21.82
C VAL A 108 -4.72 5.84 21.73
N VAL A 109 -4.65 7.17 21.64
CA VAL A 109 -5.80 8.07 21.51
C VAL A 109 -5.73 8.73 20.15
N LEU A 110 -6.83 8.68 19.39
CA LEU A 110 -7.00 9.37 18.13
C LEU A 110 -8.13 10.38 18.25
N ASP A 111 -7.77 11.63 18.31
CA ASP A 111 -8.69 12.76 18.26
C ASP A 111 -8.86 13.25 16.83
N HIS A 112 -10.12 13.52 16.42
CA HIS A 112 -10.42 14.24 15.20
C HIS A 112 -11.17 15.52 15.47
N ASP A 113 -10.88 16.54 14.67
CA ASP A 113 -11.70 17.74 14.53
C ASP A 113 -12.08 17.93 13.06
N PHE A 114 -13.34 18.27 12.80
CA PHE A 114 -13.81 18.51 11.44
C PHE A 114 -14.90 19.61 11.38
N THR A 115 -15.03 20.19 10.19
CA THR A 115 -16.17 21.05 9.83
C THR A 115 -16.85 20.46 8.59
N ALA A 116 -18.17 20.59 8.51
CA ALA A 116 -18.95 20.09 7.39
C ALA A 116 -19.32 21.23 6.41
N VAL A 117 -19.37 20.93 5.13
CA VAL A 117 -19.89 21.88 4.12
C VAL A 117 -21.33 22.21 4.44
N GLY A 118 -21.63 23.51 4.61
CA GLY A 118 -22.95 24.01 4.97
C GLY A 118 -23.42 23.69 6.38
N ASP A 119 -22.60 22.99 7.18
CA ASP A 119 -22.89 22.60 8.57
C ASP A 119 -24.28 21.95 8.77
N THR A 120 -24.74 21.20 7.76
CA THR A 120 -26.04 20.54 7.82
C THR A 120 -25.99 19.30 8.71
N PRO A 121 -27.04 19.00 9.50
CA PRO A 121 -27.07 17.81 10.34
C PRO A 121 -26.78 16.51 9.58
N GLN A 122 -27.18 16.41 8.31
CA GLN A 122 -26.92 15.26 7.45
C GLN A 122 -25.43 15.10 7.13
N ASN A 123 -24.74 16.20 6.75
CA ASN A 123 -23.30 16.17 6.47
C ASN A 123 -22.49 15.85 7.73
N VAL A 124 -22.85 16.49 8.86
CA VAL A 124 -22.19 16.22 10.15
C VAL A 124 -22.35 14.76 10.57
N ALA A 125 -23.57 14.20 10.49
CA ALA A 125 -23.81 12.81 10.83
C ALA A 125 -23.07 11.85 9.89
N TRP A 126 -23.03 12.13 8.60
CA TRP A 126 -22.31 11.32 7.60
C TRP A 126 -20.79 11.28 7.89
N ILE A 127 -20.19 12.47 8.16
CA ILE A 127 -18.77 12.58 8.50
C ILE A 127 -18.48 11.84 9.81
N GLY A 128 -19.27 12.07 10.85
CA GLY A 128 -19.11 11.41 12.16
C GLY A 128 -19.10 9.90 12.03
N GLN A 129 -20.11 9.32 11.34
CA GLN A 129 -20.17 7.86 11.11
C GLN A 129 -18.97 7.33 10.31
N ALA A 130 -18.47 8.09 9.33
CA ALA A 130 -17.29 7.70 8.56
C ALA A 130 -16.02 7.74 9.43
N VAL A 131 -15.85 8.77 10.23
CA VAL A 131 -14.73 8.89 11.19
C VAL A 131 -14.77 7.75 12.20
N ASP A 132 -15.94 7.47 12.79
CA ASP A 132 -16.08 6.40 13.79
C ASP A 132 -15.67 5.02 13.22
N ARG A 133 -16.16 4.68 12.04
CA ARG A 133 -15.80 3.40 11.40
C ARG A 133 -14.31 3.31 11.07
N ASN A 134 -13.75 4.37 10.49
CA ASN A 134 -12.38 4.38 10.03
C ASN A 134 -11.41 4.38 11.21
N SER A 135 -11.65 5.23 12.22
CA SER A 135 -10.80 5.31 13.41
C SER A 135 -10.80 4.00 14.21
N GLY A 136 -11.97 3.36 14.36
CA GLY A 136 -12.05 2.05 15.00
C GLY A 136 -11.23 0.99 14.28
N ALA A 137 -11.34 0.92 12.96
CA ALA A 137 -10.58 -0.03 12.14
C ALA A 137 -9.07 0.27 12.15
N GLU A 138 -8.67 1.53 12.09
CA GLU A 138 -7.26 1.95 12.14
C GLU A 138 -6.63 1.62 13.49
N LEU A 139 -7.29 1.94 14.59
CA LEU A 139 -6.81 1.64 15.95
C LEU A 139 -6.68 0.14 16.20
N GLU A 140 -7.66 -0.65 15.78
CA GLU A 140 -7.60 -2.11 15.92
C GLU A 140 -6.46 -2.72 15.10
N ARG A 141 -6.24 -2.24 13.88
CA ARG A 141 -5.13 -2.71 13.04
C ARG A 141 -3.78 -2.27 13.60
N LEU A 142 -3.67 -1.03 14.10
CA LEU A 142 -2.47 -0.56 14.79
C LEU A 142 -2.14 -1.46 15.98
N ARG A 143 -3.14 -1.77 16.81
CA ARG A 143 -3.00 -2.68 17.96
C ARG A 143 -2.46 -4.03 17.51
N ALA A 144 -3.13 -4.69 16.58
CA ALA A 144 -2.74 -6.01 16.09
C ALA A 144 -1.31 -6.02 15.52
N THR A 145 -0.92 -4.97 14.77
CA THR A 145 0.42 -4.86 14.21
C THR A 145 1.47 -4.61 15.29
N ALA A 146 1.20 -3.70 16.25
CA ALA A 146 2.13 -3.39 17.33
C ALA A 146 2.38 -4.58 18.24
N GLU A 147 1.34 -5.37 18.53
CA GLU A 147 1.42 -6.57 19.37
C GLU A 147 2.18 -7.72 18.69
N GLN A 148 2.25 -7.72 17.35
CA GLN A 148 2.99 -8.71 16.56
C GLN A 148 4.34 -8.21 16.04
N ILE A 149 4.75 -6.98 16.38
CA ILE A 149 5.93 -6.32 15.80
C ILE A 149 7.22 -7.16 15.96
N ALA A 150 7.36 -7.88 17.06
CA ALA A 150 8.52 -8.74 17.31
C ALA A 150 8.63 -9.91 16.31
N LEU A 151 7.52 -10.35 15.72
CA LEU A 151 7.48 -11.42 14.71
C LEU A 151 7.66 -10.88 13.29
N MET A 152 7.51 -9.57 13.07
CA MET A 152 7.56 -8.99 11.73
C MET A 152 8.85 -9.28 10.95
N PRO A 153 10.06 -9.32 11.54
CA PRO A 153 11.27 -9.69 10.81
C PRO A 153 11.24 -11.11 10.24
N GLU A 154 10.56 -12.04 10.91
CA GLU A 154 10.39 -13.42 10.43
C GLU A 154 9.27 -13.52 9.39
N LEU A 155 8.18 -12.80 9.59
CA LEU A 155 7.01 -12.85 8.71
C LEU A 155 7.18 -12.04 7.43
N SER A 156 7.99 -10.97 7.46
CA SER A 156 8.16 -10.05 6.33
C SER A 156 9.28 -10.49 5.38
N LEU A 157 9.09 -10.25 4.10
CA LEU A 157 10.12 -10.41 3.08
C LEU A 157 10.01 -9.28 2.05
N THR A 158 11.13 -8.62 1.76
CA THR A 158 11.26 -7.70 0.62
C THR A 158 12.33 -8.24 -0.32
N PHE A 159 12.03 -8.27 -1.61
CA PHE A 159 12.97 -8.74 -2.63
C PHE A 159 12.74 -8.06 -3.97
N ASP A 160 13.78 -8.04 -4.78
CA ASP A 160 13.82 -7.45 -6.11
C ASP A 160 14.12 -8.52 -7.17
N ASP A 161 13.47 -8.37 -8.32
CA ASP A 161 13.82 -9.06 -9.57
C ASP A 161 14.09 -7.99 -10.62
N GLU A 162 15.22 -8.08 -11.34
CA GLU A 162 15.68 -7.02 -12.25
C GLU A 162 15.99 -7.59 -13.63
N VAL A 163 15.69 -6.78 -14.67
CA VAL A 163 16.03 -7.07 -16.05
C VAL A 163 16.57 -5.80 -16.71
N THR A 164 17.71 -5.91 -17.42
CA THR A 164 18.21 -4.81 -18.26
C THR A 164 17.53 -4.84 -19.63
N ILE A 165 17.04 -3.69 -20.08
CA ILE A 165 16.24 -3.50 -21.30
C ILE A 165 16.92 -2.47 -22.19
N GLN A 166 17.05 -2.75 -23.49
CA GLN A 166 17.53 -1.81 -24.50
C GLN A 166 16.34 -1.07 -25.13
N GLY A 167 15.61 -0.30 -24.32
CA GLY A 167 14.39 0.41 -24.73
C GLY A 167 14.09 1.56 -23.79
N SER A 168 13.04 2.33 -24.07
CA SER A 168 12.70 3.50 -23.26
C SER A 168 11.91 3.13 -22.00
N ALA A 169 12.11 3.89 -20.92
CA ALA A 169 11.30 3.78 -19.70
C ALA A 169 9.81 4.00 -20.00
N ALA A 170 9.48 4.86 -20.95
CA ALA A 170 8.10 5.13 -21.34
C ALA A 170 7.41 3.89 -21.95
N ASP A 171 8.11 3.17 -22.84
CA ASP A 171 7.54 1.94 -23.46
C ASP A 171 7.35 0.84 -22.43
N VAL A 172 8.30 0.63 -21.51
CA VAL A 172 8.19 -0.36 -20.44
C VAL A 172 7.06 0.03 -19.48
N HIS A 173 6.98 1.31 -19.10
CA HIS A 173 5.90 1.82 -18.27
C HIS A 173 4.55 1.58 -18.92
N ASP A 174 4.40 1.92 -20.20
CA ASP A 174 3.15 1.75 -20.95
C ASP A 174 2.74 0.28 -21.04
N PHE A 175 3.70 -0.63 -21.29
CA PHE A 175 3.43 -2.06 -21.29
C PHE A 175 2.84 -2.54 -19.95
N ILE A 176 3.43 -2.08 -18.82
CA ILE A 176 2.98 -2.47 -17.48
C ILE A 176 1.69 -1.76 -17.09
N TRP A 177 1.52 -0.50 -17.48
CA TRP A 177 0.36 0.31 -17.09
C TRP A 177 -0.92 -0.07 -17.84
N GLN A 178 -0.83 -0.35 -19.14
CA GLN A 178 -1.96 -0.75 -19.99
C GLN A 178 -2.40 -2.18 -19.70
N ALA A 179 -2.94 -2.42 -18.50
CA ALA A 179 -3.29 -3.75 -18.05
C ALA A 179 -4.46 -4.36 -18.82
N GLU A 180 -5.31 -3.55 -19.47
CA GLU A 180 -6.36 -4.00 -20.39
C GLU A 180 -5.83 -4.84 -21.55
N ALA A 181 -4.57 -4.62 -21.95
CA ALA A 181 -3.93 -5.38 -23.01
C ALA A 181 -3.22 -6.67 -22.50
N TRP A 182 -3.26 -6.96 -21.20
CA TRP A 182 -2.53 -8.09 -20.64
C TRP A 182 -3.11 -9.45 -21.01
N GLU A 183 -4.41 -9.55 -21.26
CA GLU A 183 -5.02 -10.79 -21.76
C GLU A 183 -4.39 -11.28 -23.08
N GLU A 184 -3.98 -10.33 -23.94
CA GLU A 184 -3.29 -10.61 -25.19
C GLU A 184 -1.76 -10.72 -25.04
N ARG A 185 -1.18 -9.89 -24.15
CA ARG A 185 0.28 -9.74 -24.01
C ARG A 185 0.91 -10.78 -23.07
N LEU A 186 0.14 -11.30 -22.10
CA LEU A 186 0.64 -12.18 -21.05
C LEU A 186 -0.10 -13.52 -21.08
N PRO A 187 0.55 -14.63 -21.49
CA PRO A 187 -0.13 -15.92 -21.70
C PRO A 187 -0.80 -16.51 -20.46
N HIS A 188 -0.34 -16.11 -19.26
CA HIS A 188 -0.89 -16.55 -18.00
C HIS A 188 -2.08 -15.71 -17.50
N VAL A 189 -2.37 -14.58 -18.13
CA VAL A 189 -3.53 -13.73 -17.81
C VAL A 189 -4.74 -14.21 -18.62
N LYS A 190 -5.86 -14.43 -17.93
CA LYS A 190 -7.10 -14.95 -18.54
C LYS A 190 -8.24 -13.93 -18.57
N ARG A 191 -8.27 -13.04 -17.59
CA ARG A 191 -9.27 -12.00 -17.50
C ARG A 191 -8.69 -10.78 -16.81
N VAL A 192 -9.03 -9.61 -17.29
CA VAL A 192 -8.71 -8.32 -16.67
C VAL A 192 -10.00 -7.49 -16.54
N VAL A 193 -10.22 -6.97 -15.34
CA VAL A 193 -11.22 -5.92 -15.09
C VAL A 193 -10.48 -4.72 -14.54
N LEU A 194 -10.51 -3.63 -15.31
CA LEU A 194 -9.78 -2.41 -14.99
C LEU A 194 -10.78 -1.26 -14.77
N THR A 195 -10.54 -0.47 -13.72
CA THR A 195 -11.21 0.82 -13.50
C THR A 195 -10.17 1.88 -13.21
N GLU A 196 -10.39 3.09 -13.72
CA GLU A 196 -9.53 4.26 -13.54
C GLU A 196 -10.28 5.36 -12.78
N PRO A 197 -10.24 5.37 -11.44
CA PRO A 197 -11.01 6.34 -10.63
C PRO A 197 -10.44 7.77 -10.71
N GLY A 198 -9.27 7.94 -11.29
CA GLY A 198 -8.62 9.24 -11.47
C GLY A 198 -7.27 9.10 -12.17
N GLU A 199 -6.68 10.23 -12.53
CA GLU A 199 -5.40 10.26 -13.22
C GLU A 199 -4.30 9.53 -12.44
N GLY A 200 -3.62 8.60 -13.11
CA GLY A 200 -2.54 7.81 -12.53
C GLY A 200 -2.98 6.84 -11.43
N MET A 201 -4.26 6.48 -11.37
CA MET A 201 -4.79 5.49 -10.43
C MET A 201 -5.61 4.43 -11.18
N GLN A 202 -5.37 3.17 -10.83
CA GLN A 202 -6.10 2.02 -11.37
C GLN A 202 -6.49 1.07 -10.26
N THR A 203 -7.69 0.51 -10.34
CA THR A 203 -8.07 -0.73 -9.67
C THR A 203 -8.07 -1.84 -10.71
N LEU A 204 -7.28 -2.87 -10.48
CA LEU A 204 -7.09 -4.01 -11.37
C LEU A 204 -7.55 -5.28 -10.66
N GLU A 205 -8.56 -5.96 -11.21
CA GLU A 205 -8.88 -7.34 -10.87
C GLU A 205 -8.44 -8.24 -12.03
N MET A 206 -7.76 -9.34 -11.72
CA MET A 206 -7.13 -10.18 -12.72
C MET A 206 -7.22 -11.65 -12.33
N ASP A 207 -7.59 -12.48 -13.30
CA ASP A 207 -7.53 -13.94 -13.19
C ASP A 207 -6.27 -14.45 -13.90
N THR A 208 -5.46 -15.21 -13.18
CA THR A 208 -4.25 -15.83 -13.70
C THR A 208 -4.33 -17.34 -13.63
N LEU A 209 -3.72 -18.00 -14.62
CA LEU A 209 -3.57 -19.45 -14.68
C LEU A 209 -2.15 -19.82 -14.26
N ALA A 210 -2.03 -20.62 -13.19
CA ALA A 210 -0.76 -21.18 -12.77
C ALA A 210 -0.37 -22.38 -13.67
N LYS A 211 0.90 -22.80 -13.61
CA LYS A 211 1.41 -23.91 -14.43
C LYS A 211 0.73 -25.25 -14.14
N ASP A 212 0.21 -25.44 -12.95
CA ASP A 212 -0.55 -26.62 -12.52
C ASP A 212 -2.02 -26.60 -12.96
N GLY A 213 -2.44 -25.55 -13.68
CA GLY A 213 -3.81 -25.35 -14.15
C GLY A 213 -4.74 -24.72 -13.13
N SER A 214 -4.28 -24.40 -11.92
CA SER A 214 -5.08 -23.67 -10.94
C SER A 214 -5.28 -22.21 -11.38
N GLN A 215 -6.46 -21.66 -11.08
CA GLN A 215 -6.79 -20.28 -11.37
C GLN A 215 -6.81 -19.47 -10.06
N HIS A 216 -6.20 -18.29 -10.12
CA HIS A 216 -6.15 -17.37 -8.98
C HIS A 216 -6.65 -16.00 -9.41
N THR A 217 -7.59 -15.47 -8.63
CA THR A 217 -8.05 -14.09 -8.78
C THR A 217 -7.26 -13.20 -7.82
N THR A 218 -6.75 -12.10 -8.33
CA THR A 218 -6.11 -11.04 -7.55
C THR A 218 -6.82 -9.72 -7.79
N LYS A 219 -6.85 -8.85 -6.78
CA LYS A 219 -7.35 -7.50 -6.90
C LYS A 219 -6.33 -6.54 -6.30
N SER A 220 -5.94 -5.53 -7.05
CA SER A 220 -4.93 -4.56 -6.62
C SER A 220 -5.36 -3.12 -6.94
N VAL A 221 -4.79 -2.20 -6.18
CA VAL A 221 -4.74 -0.79 -6.56
C VAL A 221 -3.34 -0.48 -7.04
N ARG A 222 -3.25 0.27 -8.13
CA ARG A 222 -2.01 0.69 -8.78
C ARG A 222 -1.96 2.20 -8.86
N VAL A 223 -0.80 2.80 -8.62
CA VAL A 223 -0.55 4.24 -8.73
C VAL A 223 0.67 4.46 -9.62
N SER A 224 0.52 5.30 -10.64
CA SER A 224 1.56 5.60 -11.63
C SER A 224 2.29 6.89 -11.30
N PHE A 225 3.61 6.84 -11.36
CA PHE A 225 4.54 7.97 -11.32
C PHE A 225 5.39 7.94 -12.59
N ARG A 226 4.76 8.31 -13.72
CA ARG A 226 5.37 8.22 -15.07
C ARG A 226 6.66 9.03 -15.20
N PRO A 227 7.61 8.53 -15.99
CA PRO A 227 7.67 7.20 -16.59
C PRO A 227 8.42 6.20 -15.68
N GLY A 228 8.85 6.61 -14.49
CA GLY A 228 9.86 5.90 -13.70
C GLY A 228 9.34 4.88 -12.71
N ARG A 229 8.05 4.92 -12.32
CA ARG A 229 7.57 4.05 -11.23
C ARG A 229 6.06 3.78 -11.31
N ILE A 230 5.68 2.55 -11.00
CA ILE A 230 4.30 2.17 -10.68
C ILE A 230 4.34 1.45 -9.34
N VAL A 231 3.59 1.93 -8.35
CA VAL A 231 3.41 1.24 -7.07
C VAL A 231 2.07 0.53 -7.04
N TYR A 232 1.98 -0.55 -6.26
CA TYR A 232 0.71 -1.26 -6.11
C TYR A 232 0.57 -1.90 -4.73
N LYS A 233 -0.67 -2.11 -4.34
CA LYS A 233 -1.04 -2.94 -3.20
C LYS A 233 -2.13 -3.93 -3.63
N GLN A 234 -1.92 -5.20 -3.29
CA GLN A 234 -2.95 -6.20 -3.43
C GLN A 234 -4.02 -6.01 -2.34
N LEU A 235 -5.29 -5.91 -2.76
CA LEU A 235 -6.44 -5.89 -1.87
C LEU A 235 -6.96 -7.30 -1.60
N LEU A 236 -6.83 -8.19 -2.59
CA LEU A 236 -7.05 -9.62 -2.46
C LEU A 236 -5.70 -10.32 -2.62
N VAL A 237 -5.20 -10.86 -1.52
CA VAL A 237 -3.89 -11.53 -1.45
C VAL A 237 -4.05 -13.06 -1.49
N PRO A 238 -3.03 -13.80 -1.97
CA PRO A 238 -2.98 -15.26 -1.82
C PRO A 238 -3.10 -15.70 -0.36
N ALA A 239 -3.59 -16.92 -0.15
CA ALA A 239 -3.92 -17.45 1.17
C ALA A 239 -2.75 -17.49 2.18
N LEU A 240 -1.50 -17.49 1.70
CA LEU A 240 -0.29 -17.45 2.54
C LEU A 240 0.08 -16.05 3.02
N LEU A 241 -0.61 -15.00 2.60
CA LEU A 241 -0.21 -13.61 2.83
C LEU A 241 -1.29 -12.81 3.55
N THR A 242 -0.87 -11.92 4.44
CA THR A 242 -1.71 -10.86 5.00
C THR A 242 -1.49 -9.52 4.30
N VAL A 243 -0.31 -9.32 3.73
CA VAL A 243 0.07 -8.10 3.01
C VAL A 243 0.87 -8.46 1.76
N HIS A 244 0.59 -7.78 0.65
CA HIS A 244 1.44 -7.76 -0.52
C HIS A 244 1.39 -6.37 -1.16
N THR A 245 2.51 -5.66 -1.10
CA THR A 245 2.77 -4.42 -1.83
C THR A 245 3.92 -4.61 -2.78
N GLY A 246 4.00 -3.79 -3.81
CA GLY A 246 5.14 -3.84 -4.71
C GLY A 246 5.29 -2.59 -5.55
N GLU A 247 6.40 -2.57 -6.28
CA GLU A 247 6.76 -1.46 -7.16
C GLU A 247 7.40 -2.00 -8.45
N TRP A 248 7.08 -1.37 -9.56
CA TRP A 248 7.85 -1.42 -10.79
C TRP A 248 8.68 -0.16 -10.85
N ILE A 249 10.00 -0.31 -10.89
CA ILE A 249 10.96 0.79 -10.84
C ILE A 249 11.77 0.78 -12.13
N LEU A 250 11.77 1.89 -12.85
CA LEU A 250 12.44 2.05 -14.14
C LEU A 250 13.50 3.13 -14.01
N ARG A 251 14.77 2.78 -14.23
CA ARG A 251 15.90 3.69 -14.08
C ARG A 251 16.86 3.56 -15.24
N ASP A 252 17.22 4.67 -15.86
CA ASP A 252 18.28 4.69 -16.87
C ASP A 252 19.63 4.41 -16.22
N THR A 253 20.41 3.52 -16.86
CA THR A 253 21.77 3.17 -16.45
C THR A 253 22.69 3.19 -17.67
N PRO A 254 24.02 3.22 -17.49
CA PRO A 254 24.96 3.11 -18.61
C PRO A 254 24.81 1.82 -19.43
N ALA A 255 24.25 0.77 -18.85
CA ALA A 255 24.04 -0.53 -19.52
C ALA A 255 22.69 -0.65 -20.24
N GLY A 256 21.84 0.37 -20.14
CA GLY A 256 20.47 0.38 -20.63
C GLY A 256 19.48 0.69 -19.50
N LEU A 257 18.20 0.50 -19.72
CA LEU A 257 17.16 0.67 -18.72
C LEU A 257 17.17 -0.50 -17.72
N SER A 258 17.39 -0.23 -16.44
CA SER A 258 17.12 -1.17 -15.36
C SER A 258 15.61 -1.15 -15.06
N ALA A 259 14.94 -2.28 -15.24
CA ALA A 259 13.55 -2.50 -14.89
C ALA A 259 13.46 -3.49 -13.73
N THR A 260 13.09 -2.99 -12.56
CA THR A 260 13.02 -3.75 -11.30
C THR A 260 11.57 -3.97 -10.89
N SER A 261 11.22 -5.21 -10.56
CA SER A 261 10.02 -5.55 -9.79
C SER A 261 10.39 -5.77 -8.35
N ARG A 262 9.91 -4.91 -7.46
CA ARG A 262 10.05 -5.05 -6.00
C ARG A 262 8.77 -5.59 -5.40
N HIS A 263 8.89 -6.57 -4.52
CA HIS A 263 7.80 -7.08 -3.71
C HIS A 263 8.11 -6.91 -2.23
N THR A 264 7.11 -6.52 -1.45
CA THR A 264 7.12 -6.61 0.01
C THR A 264 5.90 -7.38 0.45
N ILE A 265 6.12 -8.49 1.16
CA ILE A 265 5.05 -9.38 1.64
C ILE A 265 5.13 -9.56 3.16
N VAL A 266 3.99 -9.91 3.75
CA VAL A 266 3.91 -10.43 5.12
C VAL A 266 3.17 -11.76 5.06
N VAL A 267 3.82 -12.82 5.56
CA VAL A 267 3.25 -14.16 5.63
C VAL A 267 2.17 -14.20 6.71
N ASP A 268 1.08 -14.92 6.44
CA ASP A 268 0.09 -15.31 7.43
C ASP A 268 0.57 -16.60 8.14
N PRO A 269 1.09 -16.54 9.37
CA PRO A 269 1.62 -17.72 10.04
C PRO A 269 0.56 -18.82 10.28
N ASP A 270 -0.71 -18.42 10.44
CA ASP A 270 -1.81 -19.35 10.67
C ASP A 270 -2.23 -20.10 9.40
N ALA A 271 -1.84 -19.59 8.24
CA ALA A 271 -2.11 -20.21 6.96
C ALA A 271 -1.04 -21.21 6.52
N VAL A 272 0.17 -21.16 7.07
CA VAL A 272 1.33 -21.90 6.58
C VAL A 272 1.06 -23.40 6.54
N THR A 273 0.72 -24.00 7.67
CA THR A 273 0.48 -25.45 7.76
C THR A 273 -0.75 -25.90 6.97
N ARG A 274 -1.77 -25.05 6.89
CA ARG A 274 -2.99 -25.33 6.12
C ARG A 274 -2.73 -25.37 4.61
N VAL A 275 -1.84 -24.51 4.11
CA VAL A 275 -1.58 -24.35 2.66
C VAL A 275 -0.43 -25.23 2.17
N LEU A 276 0.64 -25.34 2.97
CA LEU A 276 1.87 -26.03 2.56
C LEU A 276 2.06 -27.40 3.20
N GLY A 277 1.20 -27.77 4.18
CA GLY A 277 1.27 -29.04 4.89
C GLY A 277 1.76 -28.90 6.33
N ALA A 278 1.47 -29.93 7.16
CA ALA A 278 1.61 -29.87 8.62
C ALA A 278 3.02 -29.55 9.15
N GLU A 279 4.05 -29.93 8.41
CA GLU A 279 5.46 -29.72 8.78
C GLU A 279 6.07 -28.43 8.25
N ALA A 280 5.31 -27.66 7.44
CA ALA A 280 5.82 -26.44 6.82
C ALA A 280 6.02 -25.33 7.84
N THR A 281 7.07 -24.56 7.62
CA THR A 281 7.49 -23.42 8.43
C THR A 281 7.22 -22.09 7.74
N VAL A 282 7.32 -20.98 8.48
CA VAL A 282 7.28 -19.61 7.90
C VAL A 282 8.40 -19.41 6.87
N ALA A 283 9.58 -20.00 7.09
CA ALA A 283 10.68 -19.93 6.13
C ALA A 283 10.31 -20.61 4.80
N ASP A 284 9.68 -21.79 4.85
CA ASP A 284 9.21 -22.50 3.65
C ASP A 284 8.14 -21.67 2.91
N ALA A 285 7.26 -20.99 3.64
CA ALA A 285 6.26 -20.11 3.06
C ALA A 285 6.89 -18.90 2.36
N ARG A 286 7.92 -18.28 2.97
CA ARG A 286 8.68 -17.18 2.35
C ARG A 286 9.37 -17.61 1.06
N ASP A 287 10.01 -18.77 1.05
CA ASP A 287 10.71 -19.32 -0.12
C ASP A 287 9.73 -19.67 -1.24
N PHE A 288 8.59 -20.28 -0.88
CA PHE A 288 7.52 -20.57 -1.83
C PHE A 288 6.99 -19.29 -2.49
N VAL A 289 6.64 -18.28 -1.68
CA VAL A 289 6.12 -17.00 -2.17
C VAL A 289 7.17 -16.24 -2.99
N ARG A 290 8.44 -16.22 -2.53
CA ARG A 290 9.57 -15.62 -3.28
C ARG A 290 9.68 -16.22 -4.68
N THR A 291 9.63 -17.54 -4.77
CA THR A 291 9.75 -18.28 -6.02
C THR A 291 8.56 -18.00 -6.95
N ALA A 292 7.33 -18.07 -6.41
CA ALA A 292 6.11 -17.87 -7.19
C ALA A 292 6.01 -16.44 -7.75
N LEU A 293 6.19 -15.43 -6.89
CA LEU A 293 6.11 -14.03 -7.30
C LEU A 293 7.27 -13.64 -8.24
N GLY A 294 8.50 -14.06 -7.94
CA GLY A 294 9.65 -13.77 -8.77
C GLY A 294 9.54 -14.38 -10.17
N THR A 295 9.02 -15.62 -10.28
CA THR A 295 8.77 -16.24 -11.57
C THR A 295 7.80 -15.42 -12.41
N ASN A 296 6.69 -14.96 -11.83
CA ASN A 296 5.69 -14.16 -12.52
C ASN A 296 6.24 -12.78 -12.92
N SER A 297 6.99 -12.15 -12.03
CA SER A 297 7.61 -10.84 -12.28
C SER A 297 8.62 -10.88 -13.40
N LEU A 298 9.52 -11.86 -13.39
CA LEU A 298 10.53 -12.04 -14.45
C LEU A 298 9.87 -12.36 -15.78
N ALA A 299 8.79 -13.14 -15.81
CA ALA A 299 8.03 -13.39 -17.03
C ALA A 299 7.43 -12.08 -17.59
N THR A 300 6.80 -11.26 -16.72
CA THR A 300 6.22 -9.97 -17.10
C THR A 300 7.30 -9.00 -17.61
N LEU A 301 8.43 -8.88 -16.90
CA LEU A 301 9.58 -8.06 -17.32
C LEU A 301 10.17 -8.54 -18.63
N GLY A 302 10.22 -9.87 -18.87
CA GLY A 302 10.67 -10.45 -20.14
C GLY A 302 9.76 -10.08 -21.32
N HIS A 303 8.45 -10.01 -21.11
CA HIS A 303 7.50 -9.53 -22.12
C HIS A 303 7.63 -8.02 -22.35
N ALA A 304 7.75 -7.23 -21.29
CA ALA A 304 7.98 -5.78 -21.34
C ALA A 304 9.29 -5.45 -22.09
N LYS A 305 10.35 -6.24 -21.85
CA LYS A 305 11.63 -6.13 -22.55
C LYS A 305 11.45 -6.30 -24.07
N ARG A 306 10.83 -7.39 -24.49
CA ARG A 306 10.59 -7.63 -25.93
C ARG A 306 9.78 -6.49 -26.54
N TYR A 307 8.71 -6.06 -25.90
CA TYR A 307 7.86 -4.96 -26.37
C TYR A 307 8.65 -3.65 -26.55
N ALA A 308 9.46 -3.25 -25.57
CA ALA A 308 10.22 -2.01 -25.64
C ALA A 308 11.38 -2.08 -26.66
N GLU A 309 12.08 -3.20 -26.74
CA GLU A 309 13.17 -3.42 -27.69
C GLU A 309 12.68 -3.52 -29.14
N GLU A 310 11.50 -4.10 -29.39
CA GLU A 310 10.84 -4.08 -30.70
C GLU A 310 10.52 -2.65 -31.14
N ARG A 311 9.97 -1.84 -30.24
CA ARG A 311 9.66 -0.42 -30.54
C ARG A 311 10.90 0.43 -30.75
N ALA A 312 12.01 0.10 -30.12
CA ALA A 312 13.30 0.75 -30.32
C ALA A 312 13.99 0.29 -31.65
N GLY A 313 13.39 -0.62 -32.43
CA GLY A 313 13.95 -1.15 -33.66
C GLY A 313 15.10 -2.14 -33.45
N LEU A 314 15.25 -2.68 -32.25
CA LEU A 314 16.32 -3.58 -31.86
C LEU A 314 15.97 -5.06 -31.99
N SER A 315 14.75 -5.39 -32.42
CA SER A 315 14.31 -6.76 -32.68
C SER A 315 14.64 -7.18 -34.10
N LYS A 316 15.45 -8.24 -34.18
CA LYS A 316 15.82 -9.11 -35.31
C LYS A 316 17.14 -8.76 -36.00
N VAL A 317 18.21 -9.18 -35.37
CA VAL A 317 19.28 -9.86 -36.12
C VAL A 317 19.47 -11.22 -35.46
N GLY A 318 19.05 -12.29 -36.11
CA GLY A 318 19.32 -13.66 -35.68
C GLY A 318 18.22 -14.59 -36.06
#